data_8c2047431faf826b40522abcb59ed62c
#
_entry.id   8c2047431faf826b40522abcb59ed62c
#
_cell.length_a   1.000
_cell.length_b   1.000
_cell.length_c   1.000
_cell.angle_alpha   90.00
_cell.angle_beta   90.00
_cell.angle_gamma   90.00
#
_symmetry.space_group_name_H-M   'P 1'
#
loop_
_entity.id
_entity.type
_entity.pdbx_description
1 polymer ?
#
loop_
_entity_poly.entity_id
_entity_poly.type
_entity_poly.pdbx_seq_one_letter_code
_entity_poly.pdbx_strand_id
1 'polypeptide(L)'
;PAAGAGVRAVFDLASTETEVGRKLAPLWGSRYAGFHPMAGKERGGLENADPDLFDGAVCAVVPFENTGEEALSLAEELAEALGGRPLRTGAEEHDAAAACISHFPVLVAASLALLAGEEMEDHPLVPLLAAGGFRDTTRVAGGLPELGADMASTNGEQIRRLAGKYRAILDALLAASPEELEALLARAARCREAVLAGKGTLSRKRG
;
A
#
# COMPACT_ATOMS: atom_id res chain seq x y z
N PRO A 1 -16.41 -25.67 6.44
CA PRO A 1 -15.39 -26.14 5.55
C PRO A 1 -14.56 -27.15 6.31
N ALA A 2 -14.38 -28.36 5.77
CA ALA A 2 -13.50 -29.30 6.39
C ALA A 2 -12.13 -28.62 6.50
N ALA A 3 -11.76 -28.24 7.72
CA ALA A 3 -10.41 -27.83 8.04
C ALA A 3 -9.52 -28.99 7.61
N GLY A 4 -8.97 -28.89 6.38
CA GLY A 4 -8.46 -30.02 5.66
C GLY A 4 -7.43 -30.79 6.45
N ALA A 5 -7.67 -32.06 6.65
CA ALA A 5 -6.61 -33.00 6.99
C ALA A 5 -5.50 -32.76 5.95
N GLY A 6 -4.32 -32.28 6.42
CA GLY A 6 -3.15 -32.04 5.57
C GLY A 6 -2.82 -30.60 5.19
N VAL A 7 -3.67 -29.58 5.48
CA VAL A 7 -3.29 -28.18 5.27
C VAL A 7 -2.32 -27.74 6.38
N ARG A 8 -1.09 -27.43 6.00
CA ARG A 8 -0.03 -27.02 6.94
C ARG A 8 -0.11 -25.54 7.29
N ALA A 9 -0.42 -24.68 6.32
CA ALA A 9 -0.59 -23.25 6.51
C ALA A 9 -1.67 -22.66 5.60
N VAL A 10 -2.24 -21.54 6.02
CA VAL A 10 -3.23 -20.75 5.27
C VAL A 10 -2.79 -19.31 5.31
N PHE A 11 -2.72 -18.68 4.15
CA PHE A 11 -2.37 -17.28 3.97
C PHE A 11 -3.50 -16.55 3.27
N ASP A 12 -3.74 -15.31 3.61
CA ASP A 12 -4.48 -14.39 2.76
C ASP A 12 -3.49 -13.58 1.91
N LEU A 13 -4.02 -12.84 0.94
CA LEU A 13 -3.25 -11.92 0.09
C LEU A 13 -3.86 -10.51 0.17
N ALA A 14 -4.49 -10.20 1.31
CA ALA A 14 -5.16 -8.93 1.49
C ALA A 14 -4.15 -7.78 1.63
N SER A 15 -4.59 -6.58 1.26
CA SER A 15 -3.81 -5.36 1.44
C SER A 15 -3.96 -4.74 2.84
N THR A 16 -4.81 -5.35 3.70
CA THR A 16 -5.06 -4.95 5.08
C THR A 16 -5.11 -6.17 5.99
N GLU A 17 -4.38 -6.14 7.07
CA GLU A 17 -4.15 -7.30 7.91
C GLU A 17 -5.02 -7.30 9.19
N THR A 18 -5.26 -6.13 9.78
CA THR A 18 -5.94 -6.05 11.09
C THR A 18 -7.36 -6.60 11.02
N GLU A 19 -8.16 -6.16 10.05
CA GLU A 19 -9.55 -6.61 9.94
C GLU A 19 -9.68 -8.02 9.37
N VAL A 20 -8.88 -8.34 8.37
CA VAL A 20 -8.87 -9.66 7.72
C VAL A 20 -8.40 -10.72 8.71
N GLY A 21 -7.28 -10.48 9.37
CA GLY A 21 -6.74 -11.41 10.35
C GLY A 21 -7.64 -11.62 11.56
N ARG A 22 -8.35 -10.58 12.03
CA ARG A 22 -9.35 -10.74 13.10
C ARG A 22 -10.44 -11.75 12.73
N LYS A 23 -10.80 -11.84 11.45
CA LYS A 23 -11.82 -12.77 10.94
C LYS A 23 -11.25 -14.17 10.68
N LEU A 24 -10.03 -14.25 10.16
CA LEU A 24 -9.46 -15.51 9.68
C LEU A 24 -8.63 -16.25 10.73
N ALA A 25 -7.87 -15.56 11.58
CA ALA A 25 -7.03 -16.20 12.60
C ALA A 25 -7.83 -17.11 13.57
N PRO A 26 -9.03 -16.76 14.04
CA PRO A 26 -9.82 -17.66 14.88
C PRO A 26 -10.28 -18.96 14.18
N LEU A 27 -10.40 -18.92 12.85
CA LEU A 27 -10.85 -20.06 12.05
C LEU A 27 -9.76 -21.10 11.80
N TRP A 28 -8.50 -20.64 11.69
CA TRP A 28 -7.37 -21.44 11.29
C TRP A 28 -6.33 -21.66 12.39
N GLY A 29 -6.38 -20.88 13.47
CA GLY A 29 -5.52 -21.01 14.65
C GLY A 29 -4.04 -20.92 14.29
N SER A 30 -3.25 -21.91 14.75
CA SER A 30 -1.79 -21.92 14.55
C SER A 30 -1.34 -22.02 13.08
N ARG A 31 -2.23 -22.35 12.17
CA ARG A 31 -1.93 -22.48 10.73
C ARG A 31 -2.09 -21.21 9.94
N TYR A 32 -2.66 -20.14 10.51
CA TYR A 32 -2.89 -18.90 9.81
C TYR A 32 -1.76 -17.89 10.02
N ALA A 33 -1.35 -17.24 8.93
CA ALA A 33 -0.54 -16.02 8.95
C ALA A 33 -1.07 -15.08 7.86
N GLY A 34 -1.08 -13.77 8.13
CA GLY A 34 -1.30 -12.77 7.10
C GLY A 34 -0.10 -12.72 6.15
N PHE A 35 -0.35 -12.48 4.85
CA PHE A 35 0.71 -12.46 3.85
C PHE A 35 0.40 -11.42 2.77
N HIS A 36 1.09 -10.28 2.81
CA HIS A 36 0.88 -9.21 1.85
C HIS A 36 2.15 -8.91 1.04
N PRO A 37 2.25 -9.40 -0.21
CA PRO A 37 3.30 -8.96 -1.14
C PRO A 37 3.07 -7.49 -1.53
N MET A 38 4.04 -6.62 -1.25
CA MET A 38 3.96 -5.19 -1.57
C MET A 38 4.25 -4.95 -3.06
N ALA A 39 3.46 -5.57 -3.92
CA ALA A 39 3.53 -5.50 -5.37
C ALA A 39 2.13 -5.58 -5.98
N GLY A 40 1.92 -4.87 -7.08
CA GLY A 40 0.66 -4.85 -7.79
C GLY A 40 0.74 -4.01 -9.06
N LYS A 41 -0.23 -4.21 -9.94
CA LYS A 41 -0.42 -3.43 -11.17
C LYS A 41 -1.78 -2.77 -11.17
N GLU A 42 -1.92 -1.66 -11.88
CA GLU A 42 -3.18 -0.94 -12.01
C GLU A 42 -4.23 -1.71 -12.84
N ARG A 43 -3.76 -2.62 -13.71
CA ARG A 43 -4.63 -3.42 -14.59
C ARG A 43 -4.70 -4.85 -14.07
N GLY A 44 -5.91 -5.30 -13.79
CA GLY A 44 -6.22 -6.70 -13.49
C GLY A 44 -6.32 -7.54 -14.76
N GLY A 45 -6.53 -8.86 -14.58
CA GLY A 45 -6.73 -9.81 -15.67
C GLY A 45 -5.49 -10.64 -16.00
N LEU A 46 -5.73 -11.85 -16.49
CA LEU A 46 -4.66 -12.80 -16.82
C LEU A 46 -3.72 -12.28 -17.94
N GLU A 47 -4.25 -11.46 -18.84
CA GLU A 47 -3.50 -10.81 -19.92
C GLU A 47 -2.46 -9.80 -19.41
N ASN A 48 -2.61 -9.33 -18.18
CA ASN A 48 -1.67 -8.41 -17.52
C ASN A 48 -0.79 -9.13 -16.47
N ALA A 49 -0.88 -10.46 -16.38
CA ALA A 49 -0.05 -11.25 -15.45
C ALA A 49 1.43 -11.05 -15.76
N ASP A 50 2.22 -11.02 -14.71
CA ASP A 50 3.67 -10.83 -14.79
C ASP A 50 4.35 -11.85 -13.88
N PRO A 51 5.13 -12.79 -14.42
CA PRO A 51 5.80 -13.80 -13.61
C PRO A 51 6.80 -13.20 -12.62
N ASP A 52 7.34 -12.02 -12.93
CA ASP A 52 8.37 -11.35 -12.12
C ASP A 52 7.77 -10.28 -11.18
N LEU A 53 6.42 -10.24 -11.05
CA LEU A 53 5.72 -9.20 -10.26
C LEU A 53 6.24 -9.06 -8.83
N PHE A 54 6.64 -10.15 -8.21
CA PHE A 54 7.08 -10.19 -6.82
C PHE A 54 8.60 -10.11 -6.65
N ASP A 55 9.38 -10.12 -7.74
CA ASP A 55 10.84 -10.11 -7.67
C ASP A 55 11.35 -8.85 -6.96
N GLY A 56 12.11 -9.07 -5.88
CA GLY A 56 12.62 -8.02 -4.99
C GLY A 56 11.55 -7.29 -4.16
N ALA A 57 10.25 -7.64 -4.28
CA ALA A 57 9.19 -7.02 -3.48
C ALA A 57 9.32 -7.41 -2.01
N VAL A 58 8.95 -6.51 -1.10
CA VAL A 58 8.76 -6.86 0.31
C VAL A 58 7.44 -7.62 0.43
N CYS A 59 7.48 -8.78 1.10
CA CYS A 59 6.30 -9.56 1.46
C CYS A 59 6.11 -9.46 2.98
N ALA A 60 5.10 -8.75 3.43
CA ALA A 60 4.78 -8.69 4.85
C ALA A 60 4.25 -10.05 5.30
N VAL A 61 4.81 -10.58 6.40
CA VAL A 61 4.37 -11.80 7.09
C VAL A 61 3.86 -11.38 8.45
N VAL A 62 2.57 -11.56 8.68
CA VAL A 62 1.88 -11.01 9.85
C VAL A 62 1.42 -12.12 10.78
N PRO A 63 2.05 -12.27 11.96
CA PRO A 63 1.59 -13.18 12.99
C PRO A 63 0.36 -12.62 13.71
N PHE A 64 -0.49 -13.53 14.16
CA PHE A 64 -1.59 -13.29 15.08
C PHE A 64 -1.37 -14.11 16.37
N GLU A 65 -2.21 -13.88 17.41
CA GLU A 65 -2.00 -14.44 18.75
C GLU A 65 -1.67 -15.94 18.80
N ASN A 66 -2.30 -16.73 17.92
CA ASN A 66 -2.13 -18.18 17.89
C ASN A 66 -1.35 -18.70 16.67
N THR A 67 -0.75 -17.82 15.87
CA THR A 67 0.03 -18.24 14.70
C THR A 67 1.24 -19.07 15.12
N GLY A 68 1.35 -20.27 14.58
CA GLY A 68 2.49 -21.16 14.84
C GLY A 68 3.72 -20.81 14.00
N GLU A 69 4.90 -21.12 14.51
CA GLU A 69 6.15 -20.83 13.79
C GLU A 69 6.25 -21.58 12.44
N GLU A 70 5.62 -22.76 12.32
CA GLU A 70 5.55 -23.47 11.04
C GLU A 70 4.83 -22.65 9.97
N ALA A 71 3.71 -21.99 10.30
CA ALA A 71 2.99 -21.14 9.35
C ALA A 71 3.82 -19.91 8.94
N LEU A 72 4.52 -19.30 9.89
CA LEU A 72 5.40 -18.17 9.63
C LEU A 72 6.57 -18.55 8.72
N SER A 73 7.24 -19.67 9.02
CA SER A 73 8.34 -20.18 8.19
C SER A 73 7.89 -20.48 6.76
N LEU A 74 6.72 -21.11 6.60
CA LEU A 74 6.16 -21.39 5.27
C LEU A 74 5.78 -20.11 4.51
N ALA A 75 5.30 -19.06 5.19
CA ALA A 75 5.05 -17.77 4.57
C ALA A 75 6.36 -17.10 4.10
N GLU A 76 7.43 -17.17 4.91
CA GLU A 76 8.74 -16.66 4.52
C GLU A 76 9.34 -17.44 3.34
N GLU A 77 9.26 -18.77 3.38
CA GLU A 77 9.67 -19.63 2.25
C GLU A 77 8.90 -19.32 0.97
N LEU A 78 7.59 -19.07 1.09
CA LEU A 78 6.77 -18.64 -0.06
C LEU A 78 7.22 -17.30 -0.62
N ALA A 79 7.49 -16.31 0.25
CA ALA A 79 7.99 -15.02 -0.19
C ALA A 79 9.32 -15.15 -0.96
N GLU A 80 10.26 -15.94 -0.43
CA GLU A 80 11.55 -16.20 -1.08
C GLU A 80 11.40 -16.96 -2.41
N ALA A 81 10.52 -17.95 -2.46
CA ALA A 81 10.23 -18.73 -3.67
C ALA A 81 9.61 -17.86 -4.80
N LEU A 82 8.89 -16.80 -4.43
CA LEU A 82 8.35 -15.81 -5.35
C LEU A 82 9.38 -14.73 -5.77
N GLY A 83 10.64 -14.83 -5.35
CA GLY A 83 11.67 -13.81 -5.58
C GLY A 83 11.55 -12.60 -4.66
N GLY A 84 10.60 -12.59 -3.73
CA GLY A 84 10.37 -11.52 -2.78
C GLY A 84 11.26 -11.58 -1.53
N ARG A 85 11.08 -10.62 -0.65
CA ARG A 85 11.81 -10.50 0.62
C ARG A 85 10.83 -10.51 1.79
N PRO A 86 10.82 -11.56 2.63
CA PRO A 86 9.92 -11.62 3.77
C PRO A 86 10.27 -10.54 4.82
N LEU A 87 9.24 -9.98 5.43
CA LEU A 87 9.33 -9.03 6.53
C LEU A 87 8.25 -9.34 7.56
N ARG A 88 8.63 -9.85 8.74
CA ARG A 88 7.68 -10.00 9.84
C ARG A 88 7.31 -8.64 10.42
N THR A 89 6.03 -8.39 10.60
CA THR A 89 5.48 -7.15 11.18
C THR A 89 4.15 -7.41 11.87
N GLY A 90 3.76 -6.55 12.79
CA GLY A 90 2.41 -6.61 13.39
C GLY A 90 1.35 -6.06 12.46
N ALA A 91 0.11 -6.54 12.58
CA ALA A 91 -1.01 -6.14 11.72
C ALA A 91 -1.29 -4.63 11.75
N GLU A 92 -1.31 -4.03 12.95
CA GLU A 92 -1.56 -2.59 13.11
C GLU A 92 -0.44 -1.73 12.51
N GLU A 93 0.82 -2.14 12.69
CA GLU A 93 1.98 -1.46 12.13
C GLU A 93 1.99 -1.56 10.60
N HIS A 94 1.70 -2.77 10.07
CA HIS A 94 1.50 -2.99 8.64
C HIS A 94 0.43 -2.05 8.09
N ASP A 95 -0.77 -2.05 8.68
CA ASP A 95 -1.90 -1.27 8.17
C ASP A 95 -1.65 0.24 8.25
N ALA A 96 -0.97 0.71 9.30
CA ALA A 96 -0.57 2.12 9.41
C ALA A 96 0.45 2.52 8.31
N ALA A 97 1.40 1.64 8.01
CA ALA A 97 2.38 1.86 6.94
C ALA A 97 1.71 1.79 5.56
N ALA A 98 0.93 0.73 5.30
CA ALA A 98 0.21 0.54 4.04
C ALA A 98 -0.77 1.69 3.75
N ALA A 99 -1.46 2.20 4.78
CA ALA A 99 -2.29 3.38 4.64
C ALA A 99 -1.49 4.58 4.12
N CYS A 100 -0.29 4.80 4.64
CA CYS A 100 0.53 5.98 4.30
C CYS A 100 1.10 5.91 2.88
N ILE A 101 1.57 4.73 2.44
CA ILE A 101 2.32 4.60 1.19
C ILE A 101 1.52 4.01 0.03
N SER A 102 0.31 3.50 0.29
CA SER A 102 -0.55 2.85 -0.70
C SER A 102 -1.99 3.37 -0.66
N HIS A 103 -2.74 3.11 0.41
CA HIS A 103 -4.19 3.32 0.42
C HIS A 103 -4.57 4.81 0.35
N PHE A 104 -3.96 5.64 1.17
CA PHE A 104 -4.21 7.10 1.15
C PHE A 104 -3.76 7.77 -0.15
N PRO A 105 -2.60 7.45 -0.74
CA PRO A 105 -2.21 7.93 -2.07
C PRO A 105 -3.23 7.67 -3.17
N VAL A 106 -3.94 6.54 -3.17
CA VAL A 106 -5.02 6.27 -4.14
C VAL A 106 -6.13 7.31 -4.03
N LEU A 107 -6.55 7.65 -2.79
CA LEU A 107 -7.61 8.65 -2.57
C LEU A 107 -7.15 10.07 -2.95
N VAL A 108 -5.88 10.41 -2.70
CA VAL A 108 -5.30 11.70 -3.13
C VAL A 108 -5.26 11.79 -4.66
N ALA A 109 -4.80 10.74 -5.33
CA ALA A 109 -4.77 10.67 -6.79
C ALA A 109 -6.18 10.74 -7.38
N ALA A 110 -7.16 10.04 -6.79
CA ALA A 110 -8.55 10.08 -7.21
C ALA A 110 -9.16 11.48 -7.03
N SER A 111 -8.90 12.15 -5.89
CA SER A 111 -9.41 13.51 -5.67
C SER A 111 -8.84 14.52 -6.66
N LEU A 112 -7.55 14.40 -7.02
CA LEU A 112 -6.93 15.26 -8.04
C LEU A 112 -7.51 14.98 -9.44
N ALA A 113 -7.77 13.72 -9.77
CA ALA A 113 -8.37 13.36 -11.04
C ALA A 113 -9.82 13.85 -11.16
N LEU A 114 -10.61 13.74 -10.07
CA LEU A 114 -11.98 14.27 -10.01
C LEU A 114 -12.00 15.80 -10.15
N LEU A 115 -11.12 16.50 -9.43
CA LEU A 115 -10.99 17.95 -9.54
C LEU A 115 -10.69 18.37 -10.99
N ALA A 116 -9.73 17.71 -11.63
CA ALA A 116 -9.41 18.03 -13.03
C ALA A 116 -10.58 17.72 -13.97
N GLY A 117 -11.39 16.70 -13.67
CA GLY A 117 -12.61 16.35 -14.40
C GLY A 117 -13.68 17.43 -14.29
N GLU A 118 -13.87 18.03 -13.11
CA GLU A 118 -14.78 19.17 -12.89
C GLU A 118 -14.27 20.42 -13.63
N GLU A 119 -12.99 20.75 -13.47
CA GLU A 119 -12.39 21.93 -14.10
C GLU A 119 -12.40 21.90 -15.65
N MET A 120 -12.34 20.72 -16.27
CA MET A 120 -12.34 20.64 -17.75
C MET A 120 -13.68 21.05 -18.38
N GLU A 121 -14.78 21.11 -17.62
CA GLU A 121 -16.07 21.59 -18.11
C GLU A 121 -16.01 23.09 -18.43
N ASP A 122 -15.33 23.88 -17.59
CA ASP A 122 -15.18 25.32 -17.75
C ASP A 122 -13.86 25.72 -18.44
N HIS A 123 -12.87 24.82 -18.45
CA HIS A 123 -11.52 25.07 -18.96
C HIS A 123 -11.10 24.04 -20.02
N PRO A 124 -11.48 24.22 -21.32
CA PRO A 124 -11.22 23.24 -22.38
C PRO A 124 -9.74 22.93 -22.65
N LEU A 125 -8.81 23.73 -22.13
CA LEU A 125 -7.38 23.50 -22.24
C LEU A 125 -6.86 22.44 -21.24
N VAL A 126 -7.60 22.11 -20.18
CA VAL A 126 -7.19 21.14 -19.17
C VAL A 126 -6.76 19.80 -19.79
N PRO A 127 -7.59 19.13 -20.62
CA PRO A 127 -7.18 17.85 -21.22
C PRO A 127 -6.08 18.00 -22.26
N LEU A 128 -5.95 19.15 -22.92
CA LEU A 128 -4.94 19.41 -23.94
C LEU A 128 -3.55 19.62 -23.33
N LEU A 129 -3.49 20.18 -22.12
CA LEU A 129 -2.25 20.49 -21.42
C LEU A 129 -1.84 19.39 -20.41
N ALA A 130 -2.65 18.35 -20.21
CA ALA A 130 -2.36 17.26 -19.30
C ALA A 130 -1.12 16.49 -19.77
N ALA A 131 -0.03 16.58 -18.99
CA ALA A 131 1.27 15.99 -19.31
C ALA A 131 1.78 15.08 -18.18
N GLY A 132 3.09 14.83 -18.11
CA GLY A 132 3.71 13.91 -17.18
C GLY A 132 3.34 14.16 -15.72
N GLY A 133 3.36 15.42 -15.27
CA GLY A 133 3.03 15.75 -13.88
C GLY A 133 1.65 15.26 -13.46
N PHE A 134 0.62 15.50 -14.26
CA PHE A 134 -0.73 15.03 -14.00
C PHE A 134 -0.82 13.50 -14.08
N ARG A 135 -0.26 12.91 -15.16
CA ARG A 135 -0.27 11.45 -15.38
C ARG A 135 0.36 10.69 -14.23
N ASP A 136 1.56 11.12 -13.81
CA ASP A 136 2.32 10.41 -12.79
C ASP A 136 1.67 10.54 -11.41
N THR A 137 1.10 11.71 -11.10
CA THR A 137 0.44 11.96 -9.81
C THR A 137 -0.91 11.25 -9.71
N THR A 138 -1.64 11.11 -10.81
CA THR A 138 -2.98 10.49 -10.84
C THR A 138 -2.97 9.02 -11.29
N ARG A 139 -1.82 8.44 -11.63
CA ARG A 139 -1.70 7.10 -12.20
C ARG A 139 -2.47 6.03 -11.41
N VAL A 140 -2.35 6.04 -10.09
CA VAL A 140 -2.98 5.03 -9.23
C VAL A 140 -4.50 5.21 -9.08
N ALA A 141 -5.06 6.35 -9.50
CA ALA A 141 -6.51 6.53 -9.59
C ALA A 141 -7.15 5.70 -10.72
N GLY A 142 -6.35 5.21 -11.67
CA GLY A 142 -6.80 4.31 -12.74
C GLY A 142 -6.88 2.84 -12.35
N GLY A 143 -6.65 2.49 -11.10
CA GLY A 143 -6.77 1.13 -10.58
C GLY A 143 -8.21 0.65 -10.43
N LEU A 144 -8.38 -0.59 -9.94
CA LEU A 144 -9.69 -1.19 -9.74
C LEU A 144 -10.46 -0.45 -8.63
N PRO A 145 -11.67 0.10 -8.91
CA PRO A 145 -12.43 0.87 -7.93
C PRO A 145 -12.80 0.05 -6.68
N GLU A 146 -13.12 -1.25 -6.87
CA GLU A 146 -13.48 -2.16 -5.79
C GLU A 146 -12.33 -2.31 -4.80
N LEU A 147 -11.09 -2.45 -5.28
CA LEU A 147 -9.90 -2.56 -4.42
C LEU A 147 -9.69 -1.28 -3.60
N GLY A 148 -9.88 -0.11 -4.22
CA GLY A 148 -9.82 1.18 -3.53
C GLY A 148 -10.88 1.31 -2.44
N ALA A 149 -12.11 0.87 -2.71
CA ALA A 149 -13.22 0.88 -1.77
C ALA A 149 -12.98 -0.09 -0.59
N ASP A 150 -12.45 -1.30 -0.86
CA ASP A 150 -12.12 -2.29 0.17
C ASP A 150 -11.01 -1.78 1.09
N MET A 151 -9.94 -1.21 0.55
CA MET A 151 -8.88 -0.56 1.34
C MET A 151 -9.42 0.56 2.22
N ALA A 152 -10.32 1.40 1.69
CA ALA A 152 -10.93 2.49 2.45
C ALA A 152 -11.88 1.98 3.55
N SER A 153 -12.53 0.85 3.33
CA SER A 153 -13.42 0.19 4.30
C SER A 153 -12.62 -0.47 5.43
N THR A 154 -11.63 -1.28 5.08
CA THR A 154 -10.89 -2.12 6.04
C THR A 154 -9.78 -1.37 6.79
N ASN A 155 -9.27 -0.26 6.24
CA ASN A 155 -8.24 0.59 6.87
C ASN A 155 -8.68 2.06 7.05
N GLY A 156 -9.99 2.29 7.16
CA GLY A 156 -10.59 3.62 7.16
C GLY A 156 -10.16 4.52 8.33
N GLU A 157 -9.81 3.97 9.49
CA GLU A 157 -9.31 4.74 10.63
C GLU A 157 -7.96 5.40 10.31
N GLN A 158 -6.98 4.61 9.84
CA GLN A 158 -5.67 5.12 9.47
C GLN A 158 -5.75 6.12 8.31
N ILE A 159 -6.60 5.84 7.32
CA ILE A 159 -6.83 6.75 6.19
C ILE A 159 -7.38 8.09 6.67
N ARG A 160 -8.40 8.12 7.55
CA ARG A 160 -8.96 9.37 8.10
C ARG A 160 -7.94 10.15 8.92
N ARG A 161 -7.12 9.46 9.71
CA ARG A 161 -6.01 10.07 10.47
C ARG A 161 -5.01 10.76 9.53
N LEU A 162 -4.62 10.08 8.43
CA LEU A 162 -3.70 10.63 7.42
C LEU A 162 -4.34 11.80 6.66
N ALA A 163 -5.61 11.71 6.31
CA ALA A 163 -6.33 12.79 5.63
C ALA A 163 -6.32 14.09 6.45
N GLY A 164 -6.46 14.02 7.78
CA GLY A 164 -6.32 15.19 8.66
C GLY A 164 -4.93 15.82 8.58
N LYS A 165 -3.88 15.02 8.66
CA LYS A 165 -2.49 15.49 8.52
C LYS A 165 -2.20 16.05 7.14
N TYR A 166 -2.70 15.41 6.09
CA TYR A 166 -2.50 15.85 4.72
C TYR A 166 -3.13 17.22 4.46
N ARG A 167 -4.37 17.45 4.92
CA ARG A 167 -5.03 18.76 4.81
C ARG A 167 -4.20 19.85 5.48
N ALA A 168 -3.72 19.62 6.71
CA ALA A 168 -2.90 20.61 7.40
C ALA A 168 -1.57 20.91 6.67
N ILE A 169 -0.96 19.88 6.05
CA ILE A 169 0.25 20.09 5.23
C ILE A 169 -0.08 20.89 3.97
N LEU A 170 -1.19 20.58 3.29
CA LEU A 170 -1.62 21.29 2.09
C LEU A 170 -1.92 22.76 2.42
N ASP A 171 -2.66 23.03 3.51
CA ASP A 171 -2.96 24.38 3.96
C ASP A 171 -1.67 25.18 4.27
N ALA A 172 -0.69 24.53 4.92
CA ALA A 172 0.60 25.16 5.18
C ALA A 172 1.39 25.49 3.91
N LEU A 173 1.35 24.61 2.89
CA LEU A 173 1.99 24.88 1.59
C LEU A 173 1.31 26.06 0.86
N LEU A 174 -0.02 26.16 0.94
CA LEU A 174 -0.79 27.21 0.28
C LEU A 174 -0.64 28.58 0.98
N ALA A 175 -0.38 28.58 2.30
CA ALA A 175 -0.21 29.80 3.10
C ALA A 175 1.24 30.32 3.15
N ALA A 176 2.20 29.54 2.67
CA ALA A 176 3.63 29.87 2.78
C ALA A 176 4.03 31.03 1.85
N SER A 177 4.97 31.88 2.29
CA SER A 177 5.67 32.83 1.40
C SER A 177 6.47 32.09 0.31
N PRO A 178 6.88 32.75 -0.78
CA PRO A 178 7.69 32.08 -1.81
C PRO A 178 8.96 31.41 -1.25
N GLU A 179 9.65 32.06 -0.33
CA GLU A 179 10.88 31.55 0.29
C GLU A 179 10.60 30.34 1.20
N GLU A 180 9.52 30.42 1.99
CA GLU A 180 9.07 29.30 2.85
C GLU A 180 8.60 28.11 2.01
N LEU A 181 7.88 28.37 0.91
CA LEU A 181 7.42 27.35 0.00
C LEU A 181 8.60 26.61 -0.66
N GLU A 182 9.62 27.33 -1.12
CA GLU A 182 10.84 26.72 -1.67
C GLU A 182 11.50 25.79 -0.63
N ALA A 183 11.62 26.23 0.62
CA ALA A 183 12.19 25.41 1.69
C ALA A 183 11.35 24.16 1.98
N LEU A 184 10.01 24.28 1.98
CA LEU A 184 9.08 23.15 2.16
C LEU A 184 9.17 22.15 1.01
N LEU A 185 9.23 22.62 -0.24
CA LEU A 185 9.40 21.77 -1.41
C LEU A 185 10.76 21.04 -1.41
N ALA A 186 11.83 21.73 -1.04
CA ALA A 186 13.14 21.09 -0.86
C ALA A 186 13.12 20.02 0.25
N ARG A 187 12.40 20.27 1.34
CA ARG A 187 12.17 19.26 2.39
C ARG A 187 11.38 18.07 1.87
N ALA A 188 10.32 18.32 1.09
CA ALA A 188 9.51 17.24 0.50
C ALA A 188 10.34 16.34 -0.42
N ALA A 189 11.23 16.92 -1.23
CA ALA A 189 12.15 16.14 -2.07
C ALA A 189 13.05 15.21 -1.23
N ARG A 190 13.66 15.74 -0.16
CA ARG A 190 14.47 14.92 0.77
C ARG A 190 13.65 13.81 1.46
N CYS A 191 12.42 14.11 1.87
CA CYS A 191 11.53 13.10 2.47
C CYS A 191 11.23 11.97 1.48
N ARG A 192 10.93 12.32 0.21
CA ARG A 192 10.71 11.33 -0.86
C ARG A 192 11.91 10.41 -1.04
N GLU A 193 13.11 10.98 -1.15
CA GLU A 193 14.34 10.22 -1.30
C GLU A 193 14.57 9.30 -0.09
N ALA A 194 14.38 9.77 1.12
CA ALA A 194 14.55 8.98 2.34
C ALA A 194 13.58 7.79 2.40
N VAL A 195 12.30 8.00 2.06
CA VAL A 195 11.30 6.92 2.02
C VAL A 195 11.67 5.87 0.97
N LEU A 196 12.11 6.27 -0.21
CA LEU A 196 12.49 5.34 -1.27
C LEU A 196 13.80 4.59 -0.96
N ALA A 197 14.78 5.26 -0.35
CA ALA A 197 16.04 4.66 0.08
C ALA A 197 15.84 3.65 1.23
N GLY A 198 14.84 3.82 2.07
CA GLY A 198 14.52 2.92 3.18
C GLY A 198 14.25 1.48 2.74
N LYS A 199 13.81 1.26 1.51
CA LYS A 199 13.67 -0.09 0.92
C LYS A 199 15.01 -0.84 0.81
N GLY A 200 16.13 -0.11 0.69
CA GLY A 200 17.47 -0.68 0.61
C GLY A 200 18.10 -1.08 1.95
N THR A 201 17.64 -0.49 3.06
CA THR A 201 18.24 -0.72 4.39
C THR A 201 17.87 -2.08 4.99
N LEU A 202 16.73 -2.65 4.62
CA LEU A 202 16.32 -3.99 5.05
C LEU A 202 17.21 -5.10 4.45
N SER A 203 17.87 -4.83 3.32
CA SER A 203 18.74 -5.79 2.64
C SER A 203 20.15 -5.91 3.27
N ARG A 204 20.59 -4.95 4.10
CA ARG A 204 21.96 -4.87 4.66
C ARG A 204 22.13 -5.49 6.05
N LYS A 205 21.07 -5.95 6.71
CA LYS A 205 21.15 -6.51 8.07
C LYS A 205 21.33 -8.04 8.13
N ARG A 206 21.56 -8.71 7.00
CA ARG A 206 21.97 -10.13 6.94
C ARG A 206 23.37 -10.20 6.32
N GLY A 207 24.37 -9.85 7.09
CA GLY A 207 25.77 -10.08 6.85
C GLY A 207 26.40 -10.57 8.15
#